data_1edc29e4eb96f3bf6a7a429bb9c81502
#
_entry.id   1edc29e4eb96f3bf6a7a429bb9c81502
#
_cell.length_a   1.000
_cell.length_b   1.000
_cell.length_c   1.000
_cell.angle_alpha   90.00
_cell.angle_beta   90.00
_cell.angle_gamma   90.00
#
_symmetry.space_group_name_H-M   'P 1'
#
loop_
_entity.id
_entity.type
_entity.pdbx_description
1 polymer ?
#
loop_
_entity_poly.entity_id
_entity_poly.type
_entity_poly.pdbx_seq_one_letter_code
_entity_poly.pdbx_strand_id
1 'polypeptide(L)'
;ECFTIKKSKLRGVESNGMICAEDEIGIGTDHAGIIVLPETAVPGTLAKDYYNIKSDYVLEVDITPNRADACSHYGVARDLYAYLVQNGKPAALKKPSVEAFAVDNHDLDIRVTVENSEACPHYAGVTVKGVTVKESPEWLQNKLRIIGLRPINNVVDITNYIVHAFGQPLHCFDADKIKGGEVIVKTLPEGTPFTTLDGVERKLNGRDLMICNREEPMCIAGVFGGLDSGSTETTKDVFLESAYFHPTWVRKTARRHGLNTDASFRFERGVDPNATLYCLKLAALMVKELAGGTISSDIKDVCAAPARDFRV
;
A
#
# COMPACT_ATOMS: atom_id res chain seq x y z
N GLU A 1 -2.10 -25.06 4.79
CA GLU A 1 -1.99 -26.51 4.46
C GLU A 1 -3.38 -27.08 4.20
N CYS A 2 -3.58 -27.78 3.06
CA CYS A 2 -4.83 -28.48 2.78
C CYS A 2 -4.79 -29.86 3.44
N PHE A 3 -5.81 -30.19 4.23
CA PHE A 3 -6.01 -31.54 4.75
C PHE A 3 -7.38 -32.09 4.34
N THR A 4 -7.46 -33.38 4.19
CA THR A 4 -8.71 -34.06 3.81
C THR A 4 -9.32 -34.73 5.02
N ILE A 5 -10.54 -34.35 5.36
CA ILE A 5 -11.34 -35.03 6.40
C ILE A 5 -11.82 -36.35 5.84
N LYS A 6 -11.48 -37.43 6.55
CA LYS A 6 -11.84 -38.80 6.17
C LYS A 6 -12.86 -39.34 7.15
N LYS A 7 -13.67 -40.33 6.68
CA LYS A 7 -14.56 -41.09 7.54
C LYS A 7 -13.76 -41.68 8.73
N SER A 8 -14.22 -41.43 9.93
CA SER A 8 -13.58 -41.85 11.19
C SER A 8 -14.62 -42.23 12.23
N LYS A 9 -14.17 -42.90 13.33
CA LYS A 9 -15.01 -43.12 14.50
C LYS A 9 -14.58 -42.20 15.62
N LEU A 10 -15.49 -41.34 16.09
CA LEU A 10 -15.30 -40.46 17.23
C LEU A 10 -16.13 -40.97 18.41
N ARG A 11 -15.48 -41.40 19.50
CA ARG A 11 -16.14 -41.95 20.70
C ARG A 11 -17.11 -43.10 20.38
N GLY A 12 -16.77 -43.94 19.40
CA GLY A 12 -17.59 -45.09 19.00
C GLY A 12 -18.67 -44.82 17.97
N VAL A 13 -18.92 -43.55 17.60
CA VAL A 13 -19.89 -43.14 16.58
C VAL A 13 -19.18 -42.84 15.29
N GLU A 14 -19.72 -43.29 14.16
CA GLU A 14 -19.17 -42.99 12.84
C GLU A 14 -19.38 -41.50 12.51
N SER A 15 -18.30 -40.85 12.09
CA SER A 15 -18.29 -39.48 11.57
C SER A 15 -17.86 -39.49 10.09
N ASN A 16 -18.69 -38.95 9.21
CA ASN A 16 -18.41 -38.89 7.78
C ASN A 16 -17.89 -37.51 7.33
N GLY A 17 -17.79 -36.53 8.24
CA GLY A 17 -17.36 -35.17 7.94
C GLY A 17 -17.18 -34.34 9.19
N MET A 18 -16.93 -33.05 9.00
CA MET A 18 -16.82 -32.04 10.05
C MET A 18 -17.71 -30.86 9.68
N ILE A 19 -18.48 -30.38 10.65
CA ILE A 19 -19.21 -29.13 10.51
C ILE A 19 -18.23 -28.02 10.91
N CYS A 20 -18.04 -27.04 10.03
CA CYS A 20 -16.97 -26.05 10.14
C CYS A 20 -17.44 -24.68 10.58
N ALA A 21 -16.57 -23.94 11.24
CA ALA A 21 -16.64 -22.49 11.43
C ALA A 21 -16.11 -21.77 10.17
N GLU A 22 -16.29 -20.46 10.10
CA GLU A 22 -15.86 -19.65 8.94
C GLU A 22 -14.34 -19.67 8.72
N ASP A 23 -13.57 -19.55 9.80
CA ASP A 23 -12.11 -19.55 9.76
C ASP A 23 -11.53 -20.92 9.37
N GLU A 24 -12.22 -22.01 9.70
CA GLU A 24 -11.77 -23.36 9.35
C GLU A 24 -11.82 -23.66 7.85
N ILE A 25 -12.68 -22.95 7.10
CA ILE A 25 -12.75 -23.03 5.63
C ILE A 25 -12.27 -21.76 4.94
N GLY A 26 -11.75 -20.79 5.70
CA GLY A 26 -11.09 -19.60 5.17
C GLY A 26 -12.01 -18.57 4.52
N ILE A 27 -13.29 -18.53 4.89
CA ILE A 27 -14.28 -17.57 4.36
C ILE A 27 -14.49 -16.36 5.27
N GLY A 28 -14.04 -16.43 6.52
CA GLY A 28 -14.18 -15.39 7.53
C GLY A 28 -13.19 -15.56 8.66
N THR A 29 -13.44 -14.89 9.77
CA THR A 29 -12.60 -14.92 10.98
C THR A 29 -13.36 -15.41 12.22
N ASP A 30 -14.64 -15.72 12.08
CA ASP A 30 -15.46 -16.18 13.20
C ASP A 30 -15.18 -17.66 13.51
N HIS A 31 -14.83 -17.91 14.77
CA HIS A 31 -14.62 -19.25 15.34
C HIS A 31 -15.61 -19.54 16.48
N ALA A 32 -16.56 -18.65 16.76
CA ALA A 32 -17.46 -18.79 17.91
C ALA A 32 -18.49 -19.92 17.75
N GLY A 33 -18.65 -20.46 16.54
CA GLY A 33 -19.61 -21.54 16.27
C GLY A 33 -19.53 -22.08 14.86
N ILE A 34 -20.44 -22.98 14.53
CA ILE A 34 -20.57 -23.54 13.18
C ILE A 34 -21.25 -22.53 12.24
N ILE A 35 -20.94 -22.63 10.96
CA ILE A 35 -21.61 -21.82 9.93
C ILE A 35 -23.08 -22.26 9.83
N VAL A 36 -23.99 -21.30 10.00
CA VAL A 36 -25.42 -21.49 9.78
C VAL A 36 -25.81 -20.86 8.47
N LEU A 37 -26.11 -21.70 7.47
CA LEU A 37 -26.54 -21.21 6.16
C LEU A 37 -28.02 -20.81 6.17
N PRO A 38 -28.44 -19.84 5.34
CA PRO A 38 -29.85 -19.48 5.21
C PRO A 38 -30.67 -20.65 4.62
N GLU A 39 -31.97 -20.68 4.89
CA GLU A 39 -32.88 -21.73 4.41
C GLU A 39 -32.91 -21.86 2.87
N THR A 40 -32.52 -20.82 2.18
CA THR A 40 -32.41 -20.80 0.71
C THR A 40 -31.20 -21.54 0.15
N ALA A 41 -30.30 -21.95 1.01
CA ALA A 41 -29.10 -22.72 0.58
C ALA A 41 -29.51 -24.10 0.12
N VAL A 42 -29.08 -24.47 -1.09
CA VAL A 42 -29.42 -25.79 -1.68
C VAL A 42 -28.47 -26.85 -1.12
N PRO A 43 -29.01 -27.87 -0.40
CA PRO A 43 -28.19 -28.96 0.11
C PRO A 43 -27.42 -29.69 -1.00
N GLY A 44 -26.13 -29.97 -0.74
CA GLY A 44 -25.25 -30.63 -1.71
C GLY A 44 -24.50 -29.68 -2.62
N THR A 45 -24.76 -28.37 -2.56
CA THR A 45 -23.92 -27.36 -3.24
C THR A 45 -22.53 -27.36 -2.64
N LEU A 46 -21.50 -27.40 -3.47
CA LEU A 46 -20.12 -27.30 -3.01
C LEU A 46 -19.89 -25.95 -2.35
N ALA A 47 -19.22 -25.89 -1.19
CA ALA A 47 -18.92 -24.66 -0.47
C ALA A 47 -18.19 -23.64 -1.38
N LYS A 48 -17.26 -24.10 -2.19
CA LYS A 48 -16.55 -23.25 -3.15
C LYS A 48 -17.50 -22.53 -4.13
N ASP A 49 -18.57 -23.20 -4.57
CA ASP A 49 -19.53 -22.66 -5.54
C ASP A 49 -20.53 -21.75 -4.82
N TYR A 50 -20.96 -22.14 -3.62
CA TYR A 50 -21.85 -21.33 -2.77
C TYR A 50 -21.23 -19.99 -2.38
N TYR A 51 -19.97 -20.00 -1.97
CA TYR A 51 -19.22 -18.79 -1.57
C TYR A 51 -18.45 -18.14 -2.73
N ASN A 52 -18.61 -18.62 -3.96
CA ASN A 52 -17.91 -18.13 -5.16
C ASN A 52 -16.38 -18.03 -4.94
N ILE A 53 -15.81 -19.03 -4.27
CA ILE A 53 -14.36 -19.07 -3.98
C ILE A 53 -13.60 -19.32 -5.29
N LYS A 54 -12.79 -18.35 -5.66
CA LYS A 54 -11.89 -18.48 -6.83
C LYS A 54 -10.52 -18.94 -6.36
N SER A 55 -10.03 -20.02 -6.97
CA SER A 55 -8.65 -20.44 -6.77
C SER A 55 -7.70 -19.52 -7.52
N ASP A 56 -6.58 -19.19 -6.91
CA ASP A 56 -5.49 -18.45 -7.55
C ASP A 56 -4.15 -19.13 -7.20
N TYR A 57 -3.08 -18.72 -7.87
CA TYR A 57 -1.73 -19.21 -7.61
C TYR A 57 -0.89 -18.08 -7.06
N VAL A 58 -0.23 -18.35 -5.94
CA VAL A 58 0.78 -17.46 -5.37
C VAL A 58 2.15 -18.02 -5.70
N LEU A 59 2.96 -17.21 -6.37
CA LEU A 59 4.34 -17.53 -6.68
C LEU A 59 5.23 -16.69 -5.77
N GLU A 60 6.01 -17.35 -4.93
CA GLU A 60 7.06 -16.70 -4.16
C GLU A 60 8.29 -16.55 -5.06
N VAL A 61 8.72 -15.30 -5.27
CA VAL A 61 9.83 -14.98 -6.15
C VAL A 61 10.93 -14.32 -5.33
N ASP A 62 12.09 -14.95 -5.26
CA ASP A 62 13.26 -14.35 -4.62
C ASP A 62 13.92 -13.33 -5.57
N ILE A 63 13.91 -12.07 -5.14
CA ILE A 63 14.45 -10.95 -5.89
C ILE A 63 15.78 -10.52 -5.29
N THR A 64 16.85 -10.62 -6.08
CA THR A 64 18.17 -10.15 -5.65
C THR A 64 18.19 -8.64 -5.42
N PRO A 65 19.03 -8.12 -4.48
CA PRO A 65 19.01 -6.70 -4.09
C PRO A 65 19.30 -5.71 -5.23
N ASN A 66 19.96 -6.15 -6.30
CA ASN A 66 20.23 -5.33 -7.48
C ASN A 66 19.08 -5.26 -8.50
N ARG A 67 17.98 -5.96 -8.23
CA ARG A 67 16.77 -6.00 -9.08
C ARG A 67 15.58 -5.32 -8.39
N ALA A 68 15.81 -4.14 -7.83
CA ALA A 68 14.75 -3.34 -7.22
C ALA A 68 13.56 -3.05 -8.17
N ASP A 69 13.85 -2.98 -9.45
CA ASP A 69 12.88 -2.85 -10.54
C ASP A 69 11.87 -4.01 -10.62
N ALA A 70 12.25 -5.20 -10.13
CA ALA A 70 11.41 -6.39 -10.11
C ALA A 70 10.64 -6.59 -8.80
N CYS A 71 10.77 -5.71 -7.79
CA CYS A 71 10.09 -5.81 -6.50
C CYS A 71 8.60 -5.42 -6.56
N SER A 72 7.92 -5.79 -7.65
CA SER A 72 6.49 -5.54 -7.86
C SER A 72 5.92 -6.48 -8.92
N HIS A 73 4.58 -6.63 -8.97
CA HIS A 73 3.93 -7.40 -10.02
C HIS A 73 4.26 -6.88 -11.43
N TYR A 74 4.25 -5.55 -11.60
CA TYR A 74 4.61 -4.94 -12.88
C TYR A 74 6.08 -5.17 -13.25
N GLY A 75 6.98 -5.15 -12.26
CA GLY A 75 8.39 -5.44 -12.46
C GLY A 75 8.62 -6.87 -12.95
N VAL A 76 8.01 -7.86 -12.30
CA VAL A 76 8.06 -9.28 -12.75
C VAL A 76 7.38 -9.44 -14.12
N ALA A 77 6.28 -8.75 -14.36
CA ALA A 77 5.59 -8.78 -15.66
C ALA A 77 6.48 -8.26 -16.80
N ARG A 78 7.33 -7.25 -16.57
CA ARG A 78 8.32 -6.77 -17.57
C ARG A 78 9.34 -7.84 -17.92
N ASP A 79 9.87 -8.55 -16.92
CA ASP A 79 10.84 -9.62 -17.17
C ASP A 79 10.20 -10.78 -17.95
N LEU A 80 8.98 -11.18 -17.54
CA LEU A 80 8.23 -12.20 -18.27
C LEU A 80 7.90 -11.77 -19.70
N TYR A 81 7.51 -10.52 -19.89
CA TYR A 81 7.26 -9.94 -21.21
C TYR A 81 8.52 -10.02 -22.09
N ALA A 82 9.65 -9.57 -21.58
CA ALA A 82 10.93 -9.61 -22.29
C ALA A 82 11.31 -11.04 -22.68
N TYR A 83 11.15 -12.00 -21.75
CA TYR A 83 11.41 -13.42 -22.03
C TYR A 83 10.49 -13.98 -23.12
N LEU A 84 9.19 -13.71 -23.05
CA LEU A 84 8.23 -14.20 -24.02
C LEU A 84 8.50 -13.66 -25.43
N VAL A 85 8.72 -12.36 -25.57
CA VAL A 85 9.03 -11.72 -26.86
C VAL A 85 10.33 -12.25 -27.45
N GLN A 86 11.37 -12.38 -26.63
CA GLN A 86 12.66 -12.91 -27.05
C GLN A 86 12.55 -14.37 -27.58
N ASN A 87 11.62 -15.14 -27.05
CA ASN A 87 11.34 -16.52 -27.48
C ASN A 87 10.24 -16.62 -28.54
N GLY A 88 9.91 -15.53 -29.21
CA GLY A 88 8.93 -15.51 -30.33
C GLY A 88 7.48 -15.77 -29.89
N LYS A 89 7.17 -15.66 -28.60
CA LYS A 89 5.81 -15.83 -28.09
C LYS A 89 5.08 -14.48 -28.07
N PRO A 90 3.83 -14.42 -28.54
CA PRO A 90 3.06 -13.18 -28.48
C PRO A 90 2.80 -12.79 -27.03
N ALA A 91 3.12 -11.55 -26.69
CA ALA A 91 2.89 -10.99 -25.35
C ALA A 91 2.59 -9.49 -25.46
N ALA A 92 1.84 -8.96 -24.49
CA ALA A 92 1.58 -7.53 -24.36
C ALA A 92 1.71 -7.12 -22.89
N LEU A 93 2.52 -6.11 -22.63
CA LEU A 93 2.62 -5.48 -21.32
C LEU A 93 1.64 -4.30 -21.25
N LYS A 94 0.71 -4.35 -20.30
CA LYS A 94 -0.28 -3.31 -20.08
C LYS A 94 -0.01 -2.57 -18.78
N LYS A 95 -0.16 -1.26 -18.82
CA LYS A 95 -0.08 -0.37 -17.66
C LYS A 95 -1.38 0.44 -17.60
N PRO A 96 -2.03 0.59 -16.44
CA PRO A 96 -3.22 1.44 -16.31
C PRO A 96 -2.95 2.86 -16.81
N SER A 97 -3.89 3.45 -17.55
CA SER A 97 -3.77 4.82 -17.99
C SER A 97 -4.05 5.77 -16.83
N VAL A 98 -3.28 6.87 -16.78
CA VAL A 98 -3.51 8.00 -15.86
C VAL A 98 -3.90 9.28 -16.60
N GLU A 99 -4.24 9.19 -17.88
CA GLU A 99 -4.63 10.33 -18.71
C GLU A 99 -5.93 10.99 -18.26
N ALA A 100 -6.79 10.25 -17.56
CA ALA A 100 -8.01 10.79 -16.96
C ALA A 100 -7.75 11.67 -15.72
N PHE A 101 -6.49 11.77 -15.28
CA PHE A 101 -6.16 12.64 -14.15
C PHE A 101 -6.39 14.11 -14.53
N ALA A 102 -7.30 14.75 -13.82
CA ALA A 102 -7.57 16.17 -13.95
C ALA A 102 -7.88 16.74 -12.57
N VAL A 103 -7.45 17.97 -12.33
CA VAL A 103 -7.80 18.74 -11.13
C VAL A 103 -9.25 19.20 -11.27
N ASP A 104 -10.09 18.85 -10.29
CA ASP A 104 -11.51 19.20 -10.30
C ASP A 104 -11.75 20.62 -9.75
N ASN A 105 -10.96 21.03 -8.75
CA ASN A 105 -11.02 22.35 -8.11
C ASN A 105 -9.71 22.63 -7.34
N HIS A 106 -9.62 23.79 -6.66
CA HIS A 106 -8.47 24.18 -5.84
C HIS A 106 -8.89 24.53 -4.42
N ASP A 107 -9.86 23.78 -3.86
CA ASP A 107 -10.47 24.06 -2.56
C ASP A 107 -9.63 23.59 -1.37
N LEU A 108 -8.58 22.81 -1.60
CA LEU A 108 -7.70 22.31 -0.54
C LEU A 108 -6.23 22.34 -1.02
N ASP A 109 -5.55 23.45 -0.77
CA ASP A 109 -4.15 23.62 -1.16
C ASP A 109 -3.22 23.39 0.04
N ILE A 110 -2.41 22.33 -0.03
CA ILE A 110 -1.37 22.00 0.94
C ILE A 110 -0.01 22.24 0.28
N ARG A 111 0.80 23.09 0.90
CA ARG A 111 2.15 23.39 0.41
C ARG A 111 3.09 22.25 0.73
N VAL A 112 4.13 22.12 -0.07
CA VAL A 112 5.21 21.17 0.13
C VAL A 112 6.54 21.88 0.10
N THR A 113 7.34 21.68 1.15
CA THR A 113 8.70 22.19 1.27
C THR A 113 9.65 21.02 1.54
N VAL A 114 10.70 20.89 0.73
CA VAL A 114 11.77 19.90 0.95
C VAL A 114 13.02 20.65 1.37
N GLU A 115 13.35 20.60 2.67
CA GLU A 115 14.55 21.23 3.21
C GLU A 115 15.82 20.39 3.00
N ASN A 116 15.68 19.07 2.88
CA ASN A 116 16.79 18.14 2.66
C ASN A 116 16.63 17.39 1.32
N SER A 117 17.07 18.02 0.25
CA SER A 117 17.00 17.46 -1.10
C SER A 117 17.99 16.31 -1.38
N GLU A 118 19.02 16.14 -0.55
CA GLU A 118 19.88 14.95 -0.64
C GLU A 118 19.14 13.70 -0.19
N ALA A 119 18.41 13.78 0.93
CA ALA A 119 17.65 12.66 1.48
C ALA A 119 16.31 12.43 0.75
N CYS A 120 15.72 13.48 0.20
CA CYS A 120 14.49 13.46 -0.59
C CYS A 120 14.69 14.19 -1.92
N PRO A 121 15.26 13.56 -2.94
CA PRO A 121 15.46 14.16 -4.26
C PRO A 121 14.19 14.51 -5.02
N HIS A 122 13.09 13.79 -4.75
CA HIS A 122 11.81 14.02 -5.40
C HIS A 122 10.65 13.75 -4.42
N TYR A 123 9.77 14.72 -4.25
CA TYR A 123 8.56 14.62 -3.44
C TYR A 123 7.38 15.18 -4.21
N ALA A 124 6.34 14.39 -4.33
CA ALA A 124 5.10 14.82 -4.97
C ALA A 124 3.90 14.55 -4.09
N GLY A 125 2.91 15.43 -4.13
CA GLY A 125 1.68 15.26 -3.37
C GLY A 125 0.49 15.92 -4.06
N VAL A 126 -0.71 15.43 -3.73
CA VAL A 126 -1.98 15.95 -4.23
C VAL A 126 -3.06 15.76 -3.18
N THR A 127 -4.00 16.69 -3.11
CA THR A 127 -5.15 16.60 -2.21
C THR A 127 -6.38 16.01 -2.91
N VAL A 128 -7.13 15.18 -2.16
CA VAL A 128 -8.47 14.74 -2.57
C VAL A 128 -9.43 15.08 -1.43
N LYS A 129 -10.44 15.89 -1.71
CA LYS A 129 -11.42 16.41 -0.75
C LYS A 129 -12.74 15.65 -0.85
N GLY A 130 -13.42 15.44 0.29
CA GLY A 130 -14.74 14.84 0.36
C GLY A 130 -14.75 13.33 0.19
N VAL A 131 -13.68 12.63 0.61
CA VAL A 131 -13.62 11.17 0.56
C VAL A 131 -14.52 10.54 1.61
N THR A 132 -14.96 9.33 1.34
CA THR A 132 -15.64 8.46 2.30
C THR A 132 -14.78 7.24 2.54
N VAL A 133 -14.13 7.19 3.71
CA VAL A 133 -13.36 6.04 4.15
C VAL A 133 -14.32 4.94 4.55
N LYS A 134 -14.19 3.77 3.92
CA LYS A 134 -15.04 2.60 4.11
C LYS A 134 -14.29 1.34 3.74
N GLU A 135 -14.93 0.20 3.92
CA GLU A 135 -14.41 -1.07 3.46
C GLU A 135 -14.12 -1.05 1.95
N SER A 136 -12.99 -1.64 1.56
CA SER A 136 -12.61 -1.76 0.15
C SER A 136 -13.56 -2.66 -0.63
N PRO A 137 -13.72 -2.46 -1.94
CA PRO A 137 -14.48 -3.40 -2.77
C PRO A 137 -13.80 -4.78 -2.78
N GLU A 138 -14.58 -5.83 -2.90
CA GLU A 138 -14.15 -7.22 -2.80
C GLU A 138 -12.93 -7.55 -3.69
N TRP A 139 -12.89 -7.03 -4.91
CA TRP A 139 -11.78 -7.29 -5.81
C TRP A 139 -10.44 -6.78 -5.27
N LEU A 140 -10.43 -5.61 -4.59
CA LEU A 140 -9.22 -5.03 -4.00
C LEU A 140 -8.81 -5.81 -2.76
N GLN A 141 -9.78 -6.13 -1.90
CA GLN A 141 -9.53 -6.98 -0.73
C GLN A 141 -8.93 -8.33 -1.13
N ASN A 142 -9.49 -8.99 -2.15
CA ASN A 142 -9.01 -10.29 -2.61
C ASN A 142 -7.58 -10.22 -3.17
N LYS A 143 -7.23 -9.15 -3.90
CA LYS A 143 -5.86 -8.93 -4.37
C LYS A 143 -4.87 -8.82 -3.21
N LEU A 144 -5.23 -8.13 -2.14
CA LEU A 144 -4.39 -7.98 -0.96
C LEU A 144 -4.31 -9.28 -0.13
N ARG A 145 -5.45 -9.95 0.10
CA ARG A 145 -5.48 -11.23 0.83
C ARG A 145 -4.63 -12.31 0.17
N ILE A 146 -4.65 -12.40 -1.16
CA ILE A 146 -3.86 -13.39 -1.92
C ILE A 146 -2.36 -13.24 -1.67
N ILE A 147 -1.86 -12.02 -1.47
CA ILE A 147 -0.45 -11.76 -1.15
C ILE A 147 -0.17 -11.71 0.36
N GLY A 148 -1.12 -12.14 1.19
CA GLY A 148 -0.97 -12.23 2.64
C GLY A 148 -1.22 -10.93 3.40
N LEU A 149 -1.73 -9.88 2.76
CA LEU A 149 -2.07 -8.62 3.43
C LEU A 149 -3.52 -8.63 3.92
N ARG A 150 -3.71 -8.08 5.12
CA ARG A 150 -5.05 -7.84 5.67
C ARG A 150 -5.59 -6.52 5.12
N PRO A 151 -6.76 -6.51 4.44
CA PRO A 151 -7.44 -5.27 4.06
C PRO A 151 -7.79 -4.43 5.29
N ILE A 152 -7.72 -3.11 5.15
CA ILE A 152 -7.98 -2.14 6.23
C ILE A 152 -9.17 -1.26 5.85
N ASN A 153 -8.99 -0.40 4.84
CA ASN A 153 -10.03 0.44 4.26
C ASN A 153 -9.64 0.85 2.83
N ASN A 154 -10.59 1.40 2.09
CA ASN A 154 -10.42 1.73 0.67
C ASN A 154 -9.24 2.68 0.38
N VAL A 155 -8.88 3.57 1.28
CA VAL A 155 -7.78 4.53 1.08
C VAL A 155 -6.42 3.85 1.34
N VAL A 156 -6.27 3.17 2.46
CA VAL A 156 -5.04 2.46 2.82
C VAL A 156 -4.79 1.29 1.86
N ASP A 157 -5.82 0.57 1.48
CA ASP A 157 -5.72 -0.58 0.58
C ASP A 157 -5.29 -0.17 -0.84
N ILE A 158 -5.68 1.02 -1.30
CA ILE A 158 -5.18 1.59 -2.56
C ILE A 158 -3.67 1.80 -2.49
N THR A 159 -3.14 2.38 -1.41
CA THR A 159 -1.69 2.58 -1.27
C THR A 159 -0.95 1.25 -1.21
N ASN A 160 -1.48 0.26 -0.47
CA ASN A 160 -0.94 -1.09 -0.41
C ASN A 160 -1.00 -1.79 -1.79
N TYR A 161 -2.10 -1.64 -2.52
CA TYR A 161 -2.20 -2.18 -3.87
C TYR A 161 -1.13 -1.60 -4.81
N ILE A 162 -0.91 -0.30 -4.78
CA ILE A 162 0.06 0.36 -5.67
C ILE A 162 1.49 -0.04 -5.33
N VAL A 163 1.86 -0.14 -4.05
CA VAL A 163 3.22 -0.56 -3.67
C VAL A 163 3.52 -1.98 -4.15
N HIS A 164 2.57 -2.90 -4.09
CA HIS A 164 2.76 -4.27 -4.58
C HIS A 164 2.62 -4.38 -6.10
N ALA A 165 1.74 -3.60 -6.71
CA ALA A 165 1.53 -3.62 -8.15
C ALA A 165 2.68 -2.96 -8.92
N PHE A 166 3.23 -1.84 -8.44
CA PHE A 166 4.18 -1.00 -9.18
C PHE A 166 5.52 -0.75 -8.47
N GLY A 167 5.66 -1.17 -7.22
CA GLY A 167 6.91 -1.01 -6.46
C GLY A 167 7.13 0.40 -5.90
N GLN A 168 6.15 1.30 -6.00
CA GLN A 168 6.22 2.66 -5.47
C GLN A 168 5.42 2.77 -4.17
N PRO A 169 6.08 2.90 -3.01
CA PRO A 169 5.35 3.17 -1.78
C PRO A 169 4.71 4.56 -1.81
N LEU A 170 3.50 4.61 -1.31
CA LEU A 170 2.70 5.82 -1.16
C LEU A 170 2.30 5.98 0.29
N HIS A 171 2.05 7.21 0.71
CA HIS A 171 1.43 7.49 2.00
C HIS A 171 0.18 8.36 1.82
N CYS A 172 -0.78 8.18 2.72
CA CYS A 172 -1.99 8.96 2.75
C CYS A 172 -2.15 9.59 4.13
N PHE A 173 -2.06 10.91 4.19
CA PHE A 173 -2.30 11.68 5.40
C PHE A 173 -3.75 12.14 5.45
N ASP A 174 -4.31 12.18 6.65
CA ASP A 174 -5.51 12.97 6.94
C ASP A 174 -5.15 14.45 6.78
N ALA A 175 -5.79 15.15 5.86
CA ALA A 175 -5.46 16.55 5.56
C ALA A 175 -5.70 17.48 6.75
N ASP A 176 -6.69 17.17 7.60
CA ASP A 176 -6.97 17.95 8.82
C ASP A 176 -5.84 17.85 9.86
N LYS A 177 -5.03 16.79 9.78
CA LYS A 177 -3.84 16.61 10.63
C LYS A 177 -2.61 17.38 10.13
N ILE A 178 -2.63 17.91 8.91
CA ILE A 178 -1.55 18.70 8.34
C ILE A 178 -1.67 20.15 8.83
N LYS A 179 -1.29 20.36 10.08
CA LYS A 179 -1.37 21.67 10.75
C LYS A 179 -0.58 22.72 9.97
N GLY A 180 -1.20 23.89 9.81
CA GLY A 180 -0.63 25.00 9.04
C GLY A 180 -0.66 24.84 7.51
N GLY A 181 -1.34 23.78 6.99
CA GLY A 181 -1.53 23.56 5.55
C GLY A 181 -0.21 23.38 4.78
N GLU A 182 0.78 22.77 5.42
CA GLU A 182 2.10 22.57 4.82
C GLU A 182 2.75 21.26 5.27
N VAL A 183 3.28 20.52 4.30
CA VAL A 183 4.15 19.36 4.51
C VAL A 183 5.59 19.81 4.36
N ILE A 184 6.42 19.53 5.36
CA ILE A 184 7.84 19.89 5.40
C ILE A 184 8.67 18.63 5.55
N VAL A 185 9.51 18.34 4.56
CA VAL A 185 10.42 17.18 4.56
C VAL A 185 11.79 17.63 5.06
N LYS A 186 12.13 17.24 6.29
CA LYS A 186 13.35 17.71 6.99
C LYS A 186 13.87 16.70 8.00
N THR A 187 15.07 16.96 8.53
CA THR A 187 15.58 16.24 9.72
C THR A 187 15.23 17.05 10.98
N LEU A 188 15.19 16.35 12.11
CA LEU A 188 14.93 16.95 13.41
C LEU A 188 16.15 16.78 14.33
N PRO A 189 16.23 17.55 15.45
CA PRO A 189 17.31 17.40 16.42
C PRO A 189 17.41 15.97 16.96
N GLU A 190 18.64 15.56 17.29
CA GLU A 190 18.93 14.28 17.93
C GLU A 190 18.12 14.11 19.22
N GLY A 191 17.52 12.92 19.40
CA GLY A 191 16.73 12.59 20.58
C GLY A 191 15.30 13.12 20.59
N THR A 192 14.82 13.79 19.53
CA THR A 192 13.42 14.20 19.42
C THR A 192 12.51 12.97 19.57
N PRO A 193 11.53 12.99 20.50
CA PRO A 193 10.59 11.89 20.66
C PRO A 193 9.59 11.83 19.50
N PHE A 194 9.27 10.63 19.06
CA PHE A 194 8.27 10.40 18.03
C PHE A 194 7.56 9.05 18.24
N THR A 195 6.24 9.06 18.30
CA THR A 195 5.44 7.84 18.45
C THR A 195 5.01 7.33 17.07
N THR A 196 5.45 6.11 16.76
CA THR A 196 5.11 5.44 15.49
C THR A 196 3.76 4.74 15.56
N LEU A 197 3.23 4.32 14.40
CA LEU A 197 1.90 3.71 14.24
C LEU A 197 1.69 2.44 15.07
N ASP A 198 2.76 1.76 15.47
CA ASP A 198 2.76 0.62 16.41
C ASP A 198 2.63 1.02 17.88
N GLY A 199 2.47 2.32 18.18
CA GLY A 199 2.36 2.87 19.53
C GLY A 199 3.70 2.95 20.28
N VAL A 200 4.83 2.69 19.63
CA VAL A 200 6.15 2.73 20.24
C VAL A 200 6.74 4.14 20.16
N GLU A 201 7.12 4.71 21.29
CA GLU A 201 7.89 5.94 21.33
C GLU A 201 9.35 5.67 20.95
N ARG A 202 9.85 6.40 19.98
CA ARG A 202 11.20 6.31 19.45
C ARG A 202 11.93 7.63 19.63
N LYS A 203 13.25 7.58 19.85
CA LYS A 203 14.11 8.76 19.85
C LYS A 203 14.75 8.89 18.48
N LEU A 204 14.44 9.97 17.80
CA LEU A 204 14.95 10.22 16.44
C LEU A 204 16.47 10.51 16.48
N ASN A 205 17.14 10.11 15.42
CA ASN A 205 18.53 10.52 15.16
C ASN A 205 18.51 11.77 14.27
N GLY A 206 19.48 12.67 14.43
CA GLY A 206 19.59 13.88 13.63
C GLY A 206 19.74 13.66 12.12
N ARG A 207 19.86 12.40 11.68
CA ARG A 207 19.85 11.97 10.27
C ARG A 207 18.63 11.18 9.89
N ASP A 208 17.61 11.11 10.73
CA ASP A 208 16.34 10.53 10.32
C ASP A 208 15.55 11.58 9.54
N LEU A 209 15.20 11.24 8.30
CA LEU A 209 14.37 12.12 7.49
C LEU A 209 12.92 12.00 7.98
N MET A 210 12.30 13.12 8.22
CA MET A 210 10.94 13.20 8.71
C MET A 210 10.05 13.95 7.74
N ILE A 211 8.80 13.54 7.67
CA ILE A 211 7.73 14.32 7.08
C ILE A 211 6.98 14.98 8.23
N CYS A 212 6.97 16.30 8.24
CA CYS A 212 6.40 17.13 9.31
C CYS A 212 5.28 18.01 8.77
N ASN A 213 4.37 18.41 9.62
CA ASN A 213 3.60 19.63 9.42
C ASN A 213 4.33 20.83 10.04
N ARG A 214 3.70 21.99 10.18
CA ARG A 214 4.36 23.17 10.78
C ARG A 214 4.65 23.04 12.27
N GLU A 215 3.99 22.15 12.97
CA GLU A 215 4.07 22.04 14.43
C GLU A 215 4.81 20.78 14.87
N GLU A 216 4.62 19.66 14.18
CA GLU A 216 5.06 18.35 14.65
C GLU A 216 5.47 17.39 13.54
N PRO A 217 6.28 16.35 13.82
CA PRO A 217 6.56 15.26 12.91
C PRO A 217 5.33 14.35 12.71
N MET A 218 5.12 13.91 11.47
CA MET A 218 4.00 13.06 11.10
C MET A 218 4.41 11.65 10.66
N CYS A 219 5.62 11.50 10.07
CA CYS A 219 6.06 10.23 9.52
C CYS A 219 7.59 10.16 9.47
N ILE A 220 8.17 8.98 9.71
CA ILE A 220 9.56 8.68 9.36
C ILE A 220 9.59 8.38 7.86
N ALA A 221 10.15 9.30 7.08
CA ALA A 221 10.09 9.28 5.62
C ALA A 221 10.56 7.95 5.00
N GLY A 222 9.67 7.30 4.26
CA GLY A 222 9.93 6.03 3.61
C GLY A 222 10.12 4.82 4.53
N VAL A 223 9.87 4.97 5.84
CA VAL A 223 10.05 3.90 6.83
C VAL A 223 8.75 3.57 7.53
N PHE A 224 8.17 4.52 8.31
CA PHE A 224 6.98 4.20 9.10
C PHE A 224 6.18 5.44 9.48
N GLY A 225 4.85 5.35 9.39
CA GLY A 225 3.93 6.42 9.76
C GLY A 225 3.92 6.72 11.26
N GLY A 226 3.49 7.93 11.61
CA GLY A 226 3.18 8.31 12.98
C GLY A 226 1.77 7.90 13.40
N LEU A 227 1.56 7.78 14.70
CA LEU A 227 0.31 7.30 15.28
C LEU A 227 -0.89 8.18 14.89
N ASP A 228 -0.71 9.49 14.85
CA ASP A 228 -1.80 10.46 14.77
C ASP A 228 -2.04 11.04 13.37
N SER A 229 -1.20 10.75 12.38
CA SER A 229 -1.23 11.42 11.07
C SER A 229 -1.96 10.64 9.97
N GLY A 230 -2.24 9.36 10.19
CA GLY A 230 -2.91 8.50 9.22
C GLY A 230 -4.40 8.78 9.06
N SER A 231 -4.97 8.28 7.96
CA SER A 231 -6.41 8.32 7.70
C SER A 231 -7.18 7.37 8.63
N THR A 232 -8.34 7.81 9.06
CA THR A 232 -9.29 7.07 9.91
C THR A 232 -10.66 7.00 9.21
N GLU A 233 -11.61 6.27 9.80
CA GLU A 233 -12.99 6.19 9.27
C GLU A 233 -13.70 7.56 9.21
N THR A 234 -13.26 8.51 10.01
CA THR A 234 -13.83 9.87 10.05
C THR A 234 -13.16 10.85 9.09
N THR A 235 -12.04 10.46 8.47
CA THR A 235 -11.30 11.30 7.53
C THR A 235 -12.16 11.66 6.31
N LYS A 236 -12.18 12.94 5.96
CA LYS A 236 -12.93 13.48 4.83
C LYS A 236 -12.05 14.02 3.72
N ASP A 237 -10.89 14.50 4.07
CA ASP A 237 -9.95 15.12 3.15
C ASP A 237 -8.59 14.46 3.33
N VAL A 238 -7.95 14.12 2.22
CA VAL A 238 -6.66 13.40 2.27
C VAL A 238 -5.60 14.11 1.44
N PHE A 239 -4.36 13.99 1.88
CA PHE A 239 -3.17 14.34 1.12
C PHE A 239 -2.43 13.06 0.77
N LEU A 240 -2.37 12.76 -0.52
CA LEU A 240 -1.63 11.62 -1.06
C LEU A 240 -0.18 12.04 -1.33
N GLU A 241 0.75 11.24 -0.85
CA GLU A 241 2.19 11.38 -1.04
C GLU A 241 2.73 10.29 -1.95
N SER A 242 3.60 10.67 -2.86
CA SER A 242 4.49 9.79 -3.60
C SER A 242 5.87 10.44 -3.68
N ALA A 243 6.91 9.73 -3.25
CA ALA A 243 8.23 10.32 -3.19
C ALA A 243 9.33 9.36 -3.64
N TYR A 244 10.49 9.92 -3.95
CA TYR A 244 11.75 9.20 -4.09
C TYR A 244 12.66 9.62 -2.94
N PHE A 245 12.82 8.73 -1.96
CA PHE A 245 13.76 8.92 -0.86
C PHE A 245 15.09 8.22 -1.17
N HIS A 246 16.19 8.83 -0.76
CA HIS A 246 17.51 8.28 -1.02
C HIS A 246 17.71 6.94 -0.29
N PRO A 247 18.05 5.84 -0.99
CA PRO A 247 18.08 4.48 -0.44
C PRO A 247 18.94 4.32 0.82
N THR A 248 20.10 4.98 0.85
CA THR A 248 21.01 4.89 2.00
C THR A 248 20.44 5.55 3.26
N TRP A 249 19.70 6.66 3.11
CA TRP A 249 19.04 7.34 4.23
C TRP A 249 17.97 6.43 4.82
N VAL A 250 17.07 5.91 3.99
CA VAL A 250 16.01 5.00 4.45
C VAL A 250 16.59 3.76 5.12
N ARG A 251 17.57 3.10 4.49
CA ARG A 251 18.21 1.89 5.06
C ARG A 251 18.82 2.14 6.43
N LYS A 252 19.54 3.27 6.60
CA LYS A 252 20.19 3.58 7.88
C LYS A 252 19.16 3.88 8.96
N THR A 253 18.10 4.60 8.64
CA THR A 253 17.00 4.91 9.56
C THR A 253 16.23 3.65 9.95
N ALA A 254 15.81 2.85 8.98
CA ALA A 254 15.09 1.59 9.21
C ALA A 254 15.87 0.65 10.15
N ARG A 255 17.17 0.46 9.88
CA ARG A 255 18.04 -0.36 10.74
C ARG A 255 18.21 0.19 12.15
N ARG A 256 18.35 1.50 12.30
CA ARG A 256 18.50 2.17 13.60
C ARG A 256 17.31 1.94 14.50
N HIS A 257 16.12 2.00 13.92
CA HIS A 257 14.86 1.81 14.65
C HIS A 257 14.38 0.35 14.67
N GLY A 258 15.09 -0.58 14.02
CA GLY A 258 14.67 -1.98 13.93
C GLY A 258 13.37 -2.17 13.14
N LEU A 259 13.07 -1.26 12.21
CA LEU A 259 11.87 -1.27 11.39
C LEU A 259 12.14 -1.91 10.03
N ASN A 260 11.32 -2.89 9.67
CA ASN A 260 11.33 -3.51 8.35
C ASN A 260 9.90 -3.52 7.81
N THR A 261 9.61 -2.61 6.90
CA THR A 261 8.28 -2.42 6.30
C THR A 261 8.34 -2.62 4.81
N ASP A 262 7.20 -2.87 4.17
CA ASP A 262 7.09 -2.94 2.71
C ASP A 262 7.62 -1.69 2.00
N ALA A 263 7.45 -0.53 2.61
CA ALA A 263 7.98 0.73 2.11
C ALA A 263 9.51 0.78 2.25
N SER A 264 10.06 0.55 3.46
CA SER A 264 11.49 0.61 3.69
C SER A 264 12.25 -0.43 2.86
N PHE A 265 11.70 -1.64 2.69
CA PHE A 265 12.26 -2.70 1.86
C PHE A 265 12.46 -2.23 0.40
N ARG A 266 11.52 -1.47 -0.16
CA ARG A 266 11.61 -0.98 -1.54
C ARG A 266 12.49 0.26 -1.64
N PHE A 267 12.31 1.24 -0.78
CA PHE A 267 13.13 2.45 -0.79
C PHE A 267 14.62 2.17 -0.55
N GLU A 268 14.96 1.26 0.38
CA GLU A 268 16.37 0.94 0.66
C GLU A 268 17.11 0.25 -0.49
N ARG A 269 16.34 -0.36 -1.41
CA ARG A 269 16.87 -0.97 -2.64
C ARG A 269 16.86 0.01 -3.82
N GLY A 270 16.10 1.08 -3.70
CA GLY A 270 15.87 2.07 -4.75
C GLY A 270 14.56 1.80 -5.49
N VAL A 271 13.69 2.79 -5.54
CA VAL A 271 12.48 2.79 -6.37
C VAL A 271 12.77 3.53 -7.68
N ASP A 272 11.90 3.35 -8.69
CA ASP A 272 12.03 4.09 -9.94
C ASP A 272 11.64 5.57 -9.72
N PRO A 273 12.57 6.53 -9.83
CA PRO A 273 12.25 7.94 -9.62
C PRO A 273 11.22 8.50 -10.62
N ASN A 274 11.06 7.85 -11.78
CA ASN A 274 10.07 8.23 -12.79
C ASN A 274 8.66 7.69 -12.46
N ALA A 275 8.53 6.75 -11.54
CA ALA A 275 7.24 6.20 -11.13
C ALA A 275 6.46 7.14 -10.19
N THR A 276 7.12 8.09 -9.55
CA THR A 276 6.57 8.98 -8.52
C THR A 276 5.26 9.64 -8.97
N LEU A 277 5.28 10.40 -10.07
CA LEU A 277 4.09 11.11 -10.57
C LEU A 277 3.04 10.17 -11.15
N TYR A 278 3.48 9.09 -11.82
CA TYR A 278 2.56 8.11 -12.36
C TYR A 278 1.74 7.45 -11.25
N CYS A 279 2.41 6.95 -10.21
CA CYS A 279 1.74 6.27 -9.09
C CYS A 279 0.88 7.23 -8.26
N LEU A 280 1.28 8.49 -8.10
CA LEU A 280 0.46 9.51 -7.45
C LEU A 280 -0.85 9.76 -8.21
N LYS A 281 -0.78 9.94 -9.53
CA LYS A 281 -1.96 10.12 -10.38
C LYS A 281 -2.88 8.90 -10.34
N LEU A 282 -2.30 7.70 -10.40
CA LEU A 282 -3.06 6.46 -10.31
C LEU A 282 -3.78 6.34 -8.95
N ALA A 283 -3.08 6.65 -7.85
CA ALA A 283 -3.68 6.66 -6.52
C ALA A 283 -4.84 7.65 -6.41
N ALA A 284 -4.66 8.88 -6.90
CA ALA A 284 -5.71 9.90 -6.86
C ALA A 284 -6.95 9.47 -7.67
N LEU A 285 -6.77 8.87 -8.84
CA LEU A 285 -7.87 8.33 -9.64
C LEU A 285 -8.58 7.17 -8.92
N MET A 286 -7.83 6.25 -8.33
CA MET A 286 -8.41 5.14 -7.57
C MET A 286 -9.14 5.64 -6.30
N VAL A 287 -8.61 6.62 -5.59
CA VAL A 287 -9.29 7.24 -4.44
C VAL A 287 -10.59 7.91 -4.88
N LYS A 288 -10.55 8.69 -5.96
CA LYS A 288 -11.75 9.31 -6.55
C LYS A 288 -12.81 8.27 -6.94
N GLU A 289 -12.40 7.14 -7.51
CA GLU A 289 -13.30 6.06 -7.93
C GLU A 289 -13.87 5.29 -6.72
N LEU A 290 -13.04 4.89 -5.75
CA LEU A 290 -13.41 3.95 -4.70
C LEU A 290 -13.85 4.63 -3.40
N ALA A 291 -13.35 5.84 -3.11
CA ALA A 291 -13.71 6.59 -1.92
C ALA A 291 -14.55 7.85 -2.23
N GLY A 292 -14.71 8.18 -3.49
CA GLY A 292 -15.35 9.43 -3.92
C GLY A 292 -14.42 10.64 -3.74
N GLY A 293 -15.01 11.81 -3.65
CA GLY A 293 -14.29 13.07 -3.51
C GLY A 293 -13.82 13.67 -4.83
N THR A 294 -13.12 14.76 -4.72
CA THR A 294 -12.61 15.56 -5.86
C THR A 294 -11.12 15.83 -5.68
N ILE A 295 -10.36 15.81 -6.76
CA ILE A 295 -8.95 16.21 -6.78
C ILE A 295 -8.91 17.73 -6.63
N SER A 296 -8.41 18.21 -5.48
CA SER A 296 -8.64 19.58 -5.00
C SER A 296 -7.37 20.42 -4.90
N SER A 297 -6.31 20.03 -5.57
CA SER A 297 -5.12 20.84 -5.80
C SER A 297 -4.40 20.45 -7.08
N ASP A 298 -3.54 21.31 -7.56
CA ASP A 298 -2.46 20.90 -8.47
C ASP A 298 -1.52 19.94 -7.77
N ILE A 299 -0.86 19.08 -8.54
CA ILE A 299 0.23 18.25 -8.00
C ILE A 299 1.34 19.18 -7.52
N LYS A 300 1.68 19.06 -6.24
CA LYS A 300 2.91 19.66 -5.70
C LYS A 300 4.05 18.74 -6.07
N ASP A 301 4.90 19.20 -6.95
CA ASP A 301 6.02 18.43 -7.51
C ASP A 301 7.34 19.17 -7.20
N VAL A 302 8.06 18.68 -6.19
CA VAL A 302 9.36 19.21 -5.77
C VAL A 302 10.44 18.23 -6.16
N CYS A 303 11.10 18.49 -7.29
CA CYS A 303 12.15 17.63 -7.84
C CYS A 303 13.48 18.39 -7.90
N ALA A 304 14.41 18.05 -7.01
CA ALA A 304 15.74 18.68 -6.96
C ALA A 304 16.69 18.14 -8.04
N ALA A 305 16.50 16.89 -8.44
CA ALA A 305 17.33 16.24 -9.46
C ALA A 305 16.45 15.31 -10.30
N PRO A 306 16.02 15.74 -11.49
CA PRO A 306 15.26 14.87 -12.39
C PRO A 306 16.10 13.62 -12.73
N ALA A 307 15.42 12.49 -12.88
CA ALA A 307 16.09 11.26 -13.27
C ALA A 307 16.83 11.44 -14.61
N ARG A 308 18.07 11.01 -14.67
CA ARG A 308 18.83 11.04 -15.90
C ARG A 308 18.47 9.85 -16.77
N ASP A 309 18.18 10.09 -18.02
CA ASP A 309 18.07 9.01 -19.01
C ASP A 309 19.46 8.41 -19.24
N PHE A 310 19.64 7.17 -18.83
CA PHE A 310 20.81 6.39 -19.22
C PHE A 310 20.52 5.77 -20.59
N ARG A 311 21.27 6.23 -21.59
CA ARG A 311 21.30 5.54 -22.89
C ARG A 311 22.36 4.45 -22.83
N VAL A 312 21.96 3.24 -23.13
CA VAL A 312 22.86 2.08 -23.32
C VAL A 312 23.32 2.03 -24.76
#